data_22b7d4f022fa2785db765f5ff18a2842
#
_entry.id   22b7d4f022fa2785db765f5ff18a2842
#
_cell.length_a   1.000
_cell.length_b   1.000
_cell.length_c   1.000
_cell.angle_alpha   90.00
_cell.angle_beta   90.00
_cell.angle_gamma   90.00
#
_symmetry.space_group_name_H-M   'P 1'
#
loop_
_entity.id
_entity.type
_entity.pdbx_description
1 polymer ?
#
loop_
_entity_poly.entity_id
_entity_poly.type
_entity_poly.pdbx_seq_one_letter_code
_entity_poly.pdbx_strand_id
1 'polypeptide(L)'
;SGVEVHVEVDTGMGRQGVRPGAPLDELLEAMRQAGVGLDGVFTHFCAAEVAHSELTQAQERRFEGAVGQVRTKGLSPKWVHAGSSSSVDNPAQDSPWLVELAKSVGARAMVRSGIALYGYCLVIEGGASVQPRVRPALKPVMTWKTRVLDVRDVTAGETVGYNATFTAAGPMRLAMLPVGYADGLRRELSSTDAKPGGWVMIGGQRAGIVGRISMNLTMVDVSGIEGVRIGDEVVLLGDGVTADDHARLAGTISYEILCGVRAG
;
A
#
# COMPACT_ATOMS: atom_id res chain seq x y z
N SER A 1 -5.07 -34.72 -7.27
CA SER A 1 -5.22 -33.67 -6.25
C SER A 1 -5.86 -32.47 -6.91
N GLY A 2 -6.88 -31.87 -6.29
CA GLY A 2 -7.57 -30.69 -6.84
C GLY A 2 -6.84 -29.36 -6.53
N VAL A 3 -5.51 -29.38 -6.34
CA VAL A 3 -4.71 -28.17 -6.07
C VAL A 3 -4.24 -27.59 -7.40
N GLU A 4 -4.57 -26.33 -7.63
CA GLU A 4 -4.04 -25.54 -8.76
C GLU A 4 -2.68 -24.98 -8.37
N VAL A 5 -1.66 -25.23 -9.18
CA VAL A 5 -0.26 -24.83 -8.92
C VAL A 5 0.16 -23.73 -9.87
N HIS A 6 0.65 -22.63 -9.29
CA HIS A 6 1.27 -21.54 -10.03
C HIS A 6 2.74 -21.43 -9.67
N VAL A 7 3.60 -21.34 -10.69
CA VAL A 7 5.05 -21.18 -10.54
C VAL A 7 5.43 -19.71 -10.67
N GLU A 8 6.06 -19.17 -9.65
CA GLU A 8 6.69 -17.85 -9.70
C GLU A 8 8.09 -17.95 -10.30
N VAL A 9 8.35 -17.09 -11.28
CA VAL A 9 9.68 -16.94 -11.91
C VAL A 9 10.30 -15.64 -11.43
N ASP A 10 11.46 -15.73 -10.78
CA ASP A 10 12.24 -14.54 -10.41
C ASP A 10 12.96 -14.00 -11.64
N THR A 11 12.37 -12.99 -12.24
CA THR A 11 12.95 -12.30 -13.39
C THR A 11 13.81 -11.09 -13.02
N GLY A 12 13.98 -10.82 -11.73
CA GLY A 12 14.79 -9.72 -11.23
C GLY A 12 14.21 -8.96 -10.05
N MET A 13 13.19 -9.50 -9.38
CA MET A 13 12.70 -8.97 -8.11
C MET A 13 13.64 -9.35 -6.94
N GLY A 14 14.28 -10.53 -7.02
CA GLY A 14 15.21 -11.01 -6.00
C GLY A 14 14.55 -11.35 -4.66
N ARG A 15 13.27 -11.74 -4.67
CA ARG A 15 12.49 -12.01 -3.46
C ARG A 15 12.04 -13.45 -3.35
N GLN A 16 11.30 -13.92 -4.33
CA GLN A 16 10.75 -15.27 -4.41
C GLN A 16 10.80 -15.76 -5.85
N GLY A 17 10.53 -17.05 -6.05
CA GLY A 17 10.43 -17.65 -7.36
C GLY A 17 11.70 -18.40 -7.79
N VAL A 18 11.54 -19.24 -8.82
CA VAL A 18 12.62 -19.97 -9.44
C VAL A 18 13.29 -19.08 -10.51
N ARG A 19 14.61 -19.16 -10.64
CA ARG A 19 15.33 -18.42 -11.69
C ARG A 19 15.06 -19.04 -13.08
N PRO A 20 14.94 -18.22 -14.13
CA PRO A 20 14.91 -18.73 -15.51
C PRO A 20 16.14 -19.56 -15.84
N GLY A 21 16.03 -20.40 -16.87
CA GLY A 21 17.12 -21.29 -17.32
C GLY A 21 17.07 -22.65 -16.63
N ALA A 22 18.23 -23.24 -16.33
CA ALA A 22 18.32 -24.59 -15.78
C ALA A 22 17.47 -24.83 -14.52
N PRO A 23 17.43 -23.93 -13.51
CA PRO A 23 16.60 -24.15 -12.31
C PRO A 23 15.09 -24.26 -12.65
N LEU A 24 14.59 -23.44 -13.57
CA LEU A 24 13.21 -23.54 -14.01
C LEU A 24 12.95 -24.85 -14.77
N ASP A 25 13.88 -25.26 -15.65
CA ASP A 25 13.78 -26.50 -16.39
C ASP A 25 13.73 -27.73 -15.48
N GLU A 26 14.56 -27.74 -14.43
CA GLU A 26 14.59 -28.80 -13.40
C GLU A 26 13.26 -28.87 -12.65
N LEU A 27 12.72 -27.72 -12.24
CA LEU A 27 11.42 -27.66 -11.53
C LEU A 27 10.28 -28.17 -12.41
N LEU A 28 10.21 -27.70 -13.67
CA LEU A 28 9.16 -28.11 -14.60
C LEU A 28 9.23 -29.61 -14.92
N GLU A 29 10.44 -30.15 -15.04
CA GLU A 29 10.64 -31.59 -15.25
C GLU A 29 10.23 -32.40 -14.01
N ALA A 30 10.58 -31.95 -12.80
CA ALA A 30 10.16 -32.59 -11.57
C ALA A 30 8.64 -32.60 -11.39
N MET A 31 7.97 -31.48 -11.74
CA MET A 31 6.51 -31.39 -11.74
C MET A 31 5.88 -32.40 -12.72
N ARG A 32 6.43 -32.51 -13.94
CA ARG A 32 5.98 -33.45 -14.95
C ARG A 32 6.12 -34.91 -14.47
N GLN A 33 7.26 -35.24 -13.87
CA GLN A 33 7.53 -36.60 -13.32
C GLN A 33 6.59 -36.94 -12.17
N ALA A 34 6.28 -35.96 -11.33
CA ALA A 34 5.36 -36.10 -10.19
C ALA A 34 3.86 -36.07 -10.58
N GLY A 35 3.55 -35.86 -11.86
CA GLY A 35 2.16 -35.71 -12.33
C GLY A 35 1.45 -34.47 -11.77
N VAL A 36 2.22 -33.42 -11.42
CA VAL A 36 1.70 -32.15 -10.94
C VAL A 36 1.46 -31.23 -12.13
N GLY A 37 0.21 -30.80 -12.33
CA GLY A 37 -0.17 -29.86 -13.37
C GLY A 37 0.32 -28.45 -13.06
N LEU A 38 0.67 -27.70 -14.12
CA LEU A 38 0.99 -26.27 -14.03
C LEU A 38 -0.25 -25.48 -14.46
N ASP A 39 -0.93 -24.84 -13.49
CA ASP A 39 -2.11 -24.02 -13.76
C ASP A 39 -1.75 -22.57 -14.10
N GLY A 40 -0.66 -22.07 -13.58
CA GLY A 40 -0.20 -20.73 -13.91
C GLY A 40 1.31 -20.53 -13.82
N VAL A 41 1.82 -19.56 -14.56
CA VAL A 41 3.19 -19.08 -14.47
C VAL A 41 3.18 -17.55 -14.31
N PHE A 42 4.03 -17.03 -13.44
CA PHE A 42 4.01 -15.60 -13.16
C PHE A 42 5.35 -15.01 -12.74
N THR A 43 5.43 -13.70 -12.82
CA THR A 43 6.53 -12.91 -12.26
C THR A 43 6.04 -11.68 -11.53
N HIS A 44 6.92 -11.01 -10.79
CA HIS A 44 6.64 -9.74 -10.13
C HIS A 44 7.67 -8.68 -10.52
N PHE A 45 7.19 -7.50 -10.92
CA PHE A 45 8.04 -6.39 -11.33
C PHE A 45 8.53 -5.59 -10.13
N CYS A 46 9.80 -5.22 -10.14
CA CYS A 46 10.44 -4.48 -9.06
C CYS A 46 10.31 -2.95 -9.18
N ALA A 47 9.92 -2.46 -10.36
CA ALA A 47 9.84 -1.03 -10.66
C ALA A 47 8.59 -0.71 -11.53
N ALA A 48 7.44 -1.27 -11.15
CA ALA A 48 6.19 -1.10 -11.90
C ALA A 48 5.65 0.34 -11.84
N GLU A 49 6.01 1.10 -10.81
CA GLU A 49 5.66 2.50 -10.62
C GLU A 49 6.55 3.47 -11.41
N VAL A 50 7.64 2.99 -12.01
CA VAL A 50 8.53 3.84 -12.83
C VAL A 50 8.10 3.75 -14.29
N ALA A 51 7.75 4.89 -14.89
CA ALA A 51 7.43 4.97 -16.30
C ALA A 51 8.68 4.65 -17.16
N HIS A 52 8.49 3.86 -18.21
CA HIS A 52 9.58 3.45 -19.10
C HIS A 52 10.79 2.80 -18.41
N SER A 53 10.56 2.07 -17.32
CA SER A 53 11.61 1.39 -16.55
C SER A 53 12.36 0.35 -17.39
N GLU A 54 13.66 0.53 -17.56
CA GLU A 54 14.54 -0.46 -18.21
C GLU A 54 14.59 -1.77 -17.41
N LEU A 55 14.45 -1.69 -16.07
CA LEU A 55 14.37 -2.87 -15.21
C LEU A 55 13.11 -3.70 -15.52
N THR A 56 11.96 -3.03 -15.63
CA THR A 56 10.70 -3.71 -15.98
C THR A 56 10.80 -4.35 -17.37
N GLN A 57 11.31 -3.63 -18.37
CA GLN A 57 11.50 -4.17 -19.70
C GLN A 57 12.48 -5.37 -19.73
N ALA A 58 13.53 -5.33 -18.91
CA ALA A 58 14.44 -6.46 -18.77
C ALA A 58 13.75 -7.66 -18.10
N GLN A 59 12.89 -7.43 -17.13
CA GLN A 59 12.08 -8.49 -16.50
C GLN A 59 11.06 -9.09 -17.48
N GLU A 60 10.42 -8.28 -18.32
CA GLU A 60 9.52 -8.73 -19.39
C GLU A 60 10.23 -9.70 -20.33
N ARG A 61 11.38 -9.31 -20.88
CA ARG A 61 12.18 -10.19 -21.76
C ARG A 61 12.58 -11.52 -21.11
N ARG A 62 12.97 -11.48 -19.82
CA ARG A 62 13.30 -12.71 -19.07
C ARG A 62 12.07 -13.58 -18.86
N PHE A 63 10.92 -12.97 -18.62
CA PHE A 63 9.66 -13.69 -18.44
C PHE A 63 9.16 -14.33 -19.75
N GLU A 64 9.33 -13.65 -20.88
CA GLU A 64 9.09 -14.24 -22.21
C GLU A 64 9.92 -15.52 -22.41
N GLY A 65 11.21 -15.47 -22.07
CA GLY A 65 12.08 -16.64 -22.10
C GLY A 65 11.59 -17.77 -21.19
N ALA A 66 11.15 -17.45 -19.98
CA ALA A 66 10.63 -18.44 -19.04
C ALA A 66 9.31 -19.08 -19.52
N VAL A 67 8.40 -18.30 -20.10
CA VAL A 67 7.17 -18.83 -20.73
C VAL A 67 7.51 -19.70 -21.93
N GLY A 68 8.55 -19.34 -22.69
CA GLY A 68 9.12 -20.18 -23.75
C GLY A 68 9.61 -21.54 -23.25
N GLN A 69 10.29 -21.57 -22.07
CA GLN A 69 10.71 -22.83 -21.42
C GLN A 69 9.51 -23.71 -21.04
N VAL A 70 8.46 -23.12 -20.44
CA VAL A 70 7.20 -23.83 -20.12
C VAL A 70 6.63 -24.51 -21.37
N ARG A 71 6.56 -23.78 -22.47
CA ARG A 71 6.08 -24.31 -23.77
C ARG A 71 6.94 -25.46 -24.27
N THR A 72 8.27 -25.32 -24.23
CA THR A 72 9.19 -26.36 -24.69
C THR A 72 9.09 -27.66 -23.89
N LYS A 73 8.71 -27.59 -22.63
CA LYS A 73 8.44 -28.75 -21.77
C LYS A 73 7.05 -29.37 -22.00
N GLY A 74 6.27 -28.86 -22.94
CA GLY A 74 4.94 -29.37 -23.26
C GLY A 74 3.89 -29.10 -22.18
N LEU A 75 4.16 -28.13 -21.31
CA LEU A 75 3.20 -27.70 -20.26
C LEU A 75 2.31 -26.59 -20.81
N SER A 76 1.02 -26.64 -20.45
CA SER A 76 -0.01 -25.72 -20.93
C SER A 76 -0.71 -25.07 -19.73
N PRO A 77 -0.15 -24.00 -19.17
CA PRO A 77 -0.78 -23.29 -18.05
C PRO A 77 -2.10 -22.64 -18.50
N LYS A 78 -3.07 -22.57 -17.61
CA LYS A 78 -4.31 -21.81 -17.83
C LYS A 78 -4.08 -20.31 -17.76
N TRP A 79 -3.06 -19.88 -16.97
CA TRP A 79 -2.80 -18.50 -16.67
C TRP A 79 -1.33 -18.11 -16.87
N VAL A 80 -1.11 -16.99 -17.52
CA VAL A 80 0.16 -16.25 -17.50
C VAL A 80 -0.11 -14.91 -16.85
N HIS A 81 0.60 -14.61 -15.74
CA HIS A 81 0.31 -13.37 -15.04
C HIS A 81 1.54 -12.60 -14.59
N ALA A 82 1.44 -11.30 -14.73
CA ALA A 82 2.42 -10.32 -14.28
C ALA A 82 1.68 -9.02 -13.91
N GLY A 83 2.42 -8.10 -13.30
CA GLY A 83 1.88 -6.79 -12.97
C GLY A 83 1.06 -6.75 -11.68
N SER A 84 1.10 -5.57 -11.07
CA SER A 84 0.44 -5.17 -9.84
C SER A 84 -0.52 -4.00 -10.09
N SER A 85 -1.03 -3.37 -9.03
CA SER A 85 -1.80 -2.12 -9.13
C SER A 85 -1.02 -1.03 -9.87
N SER A 86 0.29 -0.87 -9.59
CA SER A 86 1.15 0.09 -10.28
C SER A 86 1.28 -0.22 -11.78
N SER A 87 1.37 -1.51 -12.16
CA SER A 87 1.41 -1.89 -13.58
C SER A 87 0.14 -1.53 -14.33
N VAL A 88 -1.03 -1.68 -13.68
CA VAL A 88 -2.32 -1.29 -14.28
C VAL A 88 -2.43 0.22 -14.44
N ASP A 89 -1.91 0.97 -13.47
CA ASP A 89 -1.99 2.43 -13.44
C ASP A 89 -0.95 3.11 -14.35
N ASN A 90 0.20 2.46 -14.59
CA ASN A 90 1.30 3.00 -15.37
C ASN A 90 0.99 2.96 -16.89
N PRO A 91 0.82 4.12 -17.57
CA PRO A 91 0.51 4.15 -18.99
C PRO A 91 1.67 3.71 -19.87
N ALA A 92 2.90 3.70 -19.35
CA ALA A 92 4.07 3.26 -20.09
C ALA A 92 4.24 1.72 -20.09
N GLN A 93 3.48 1.00 -19.26
CA GLN A 93 3.45 -0.46 -19.31
C GLN A 93 2.39 -0.95 -20.30
N ASP A 94 2.82 -1.80 -21.21
CA ASP A 94 2.00 -2.28 -22.31
C ASP A 94 1.18 -3.52 -21.91
N SER A 95 -0.12 -3.32 -21.68
CA SER A 95 -1.02 -4.43 -21.36
C SER A 95 -1.17 -5.46 -22.48
N PRO A 96 -1.16 -5.09 -23.80
CA PRO A 96 -1.15 -6.04 -24.90
C PRO A 96 0.01 -7.03 -24.84
N TRP A 97 1.20 -6.64 -24.39
CA TRP A 97 2.35 -7.56 -24.23
C TRP A 97 1.99 -8.82 -23.43
N LEU A 98 1.39 -8.68 -22.25
CA LEU A 98 1.04 -9.81 -21.41
C LEU A 98 -0.04 -10.69 -22.05
N VAL A 99 -0.98 -10.08 -22.77
CA VAL A 99 -2.04 -10.81 -23.49
C VAL A 99 -1.45 -11.65 -24.62
N GLU A 100 -0.56 -11.08 -25.42
CA GLU A 100 0.09 -11.81 -26.53
C GLU A 100 1.01 -12.92 -26.00
N LEU A 101 1.75 -12.65 -24.90
CA LEU A 101 2.56 -13.67 -24.25
C LEU A 101 1.71 -14.85 -23.76
N ALA A 102 0.59 -14.58 -23.11
CA ALA A 102 -0.33 -15.63 -22.66
C ALA A 102 -0.90 -16.45 -23.83
N LYS A 103 -1.33 -15.79 -24.90
CA LYS A 103 -1.82 -16.45 -26.13
C LYS A 103 -0.77 -17.38 -26.74
N SER A 104 0.51 -17.04 -26.66
CA SER A 104 1.60 -17.84 -27.25
C SER A 104 1.71 -19.25 -26.67
N VAL A 105 1.11 -19.49 -25.49
CA VAL A 105 1.04 -20.80 -24.81
C VAL A 105 -0.39 -21.28 -24.59
N GLY A 106 -1.38 -20.66 -25.25
CA GLY A 106 -2.79 -21.02 -25.10
C GLY A 106 -3.43 -20.64 -23.76
N ALA A 107 -2.78 -19.74 -23.00
CA ALA A 107 -3.21 -19.30 -21.68
C ALA A 107 -4.03 -18.00 -21.73
N ARG A 108 -4.61 -17.64 -20.59
CA ARG A 108 -5.25 -16.35 -20.33
C ARG A 108 -4.29 -15.44 -19.57
N ALA A 109 -4.29 -14.16 -19.90
CA ALA A 109 -3.54 -13.15 -19.18
C ALA A 109 -4.28 -12.73 -17.90
N MET A 110 -3.51 -12.42 -16.82
CA MET A 110 -4.06 -11.91 -15.58
C MET A 110 -3.10 -10.90 -14.93
N VAL A 111 -3.63 -9.85 -14.33
CA VAL A 111 -2.91 -8.93 -13.44
C VAL A 111 -3.35 -9.13 -11.99
N ARG A 112 -2.49 -8.78 -11.04
CA ARG A 112 -2.75 -8.95 -9.61
C ARG A 112 -2.87 -7.59 -8.93
N SER A 113 -4.02 -6.94 -9.10
CA SER A 113 -4.32 -5.70 -8.38
C SER A 113 -4.53 -6.00 -6.90
N GLY A 114 -3.80 -5.28 -6.06
CA GLY A 114 -3.94 -5.33 -4.60
C GLY A 114 -4.47 -4.00 -4.07
N ILE A 115 -3.60 -3.03 -3.89
CA ILE A 115 -3.96 -1.76 -3.24
C ILE A 115 -4.98 -0.94 -4.04
N ALA A 116 -5.07 -1.11 -5.36
CA ALA A 116 -6.11 -0.45 -6.16
C ALA A 116 -7.53 -0.86 -5.72
N LEU A 117 -7.72 -2.06 -5.18
CA LEU A 117 -8.99 -2.50 -4.59
C LEU A 117 -9.34 -1.75 -3.31
N TYR A 118 -8.34 -1.17 -2.63
CA TYR A 118 -8.54 -0.28 -1.48
C TYR A 118 -8.67 1.19 -1.87
N GLY A 119 -8.60 1.49 -3.17
CA GLY A 119 -8.76 2.84 -3.69
C GLY A 119 -7.48 3.67 -3.74
N TYR A 120 -6.31 3.02 -3.76
CA TYR A 120 -5.01 3.67 -3.81
C TYR A 120 -4.13 3.08 -4.92
N CYS A 121 -3.19 3.89 -5.43
CA CYS A 121 -2.04 3.45 -6.22
C CYS A 121 -0.85 4.32 -5.85
N LEU A 122 0.36 3.79 -5.96
CA LEU A 122 1.58 4.58 -5.83
C LEU A 122 1.65 5.63 -6.96
N VAL A 123 2.35 6.71 -6.68
CA VAL A 123 2.62 7.73 -7.71
C VAL A 123 3.51 7.11 -8.79
N ILE A 124 3.12 7.29 -10.05
CA ILE A 124 3.98 6.88 -11.16
C ILE A 124 5.14 7.88 -11.28
N GLU A 125 6.36 7.37 -11.17
CA GLU A 125 7.58 8.14 -11.38
C GLU A 125 7.90 8.21 -12.87
N GLY A 126 8.36 9.37 -13.36
CA GLY A 126 8.72 9.54 -14.77
C GLY A 126 8.35 10.88 -15.38
N GLY A 127 8.00 11.84 -14.51
CA GLY A 127 7.77 13.23 -14.89
C GLY A 127 6.30 13.63 -15.03
N ALA A 128 6.08 14.94 -15.12
CA ALA A 128 4.74 15.56 -15.13
C ALA A 128 3.86 15.19 -16.34
N SER A 129 4.47 14.61 -17.38
CA SER A 129 3.74 14.19 -18.60
C SER A 129 3.07 12.82 -18.48
N VAL A 130 3.40 12.02 -17.46
CA VAL A 130 2.85 10.67 -17.26
C VAL A 130 1.54 10.77 -16.50
N GLN A 131 0.43 10.56 -17.21
CA GLN A 131 -0.90 10.56 -16.61
C GLN A 131 -1.30 9.12 -16.20
N PRO A 132 -1.56 8.86 -14.90
CA PRO A 132 -1.96 7.54 -14.44
C PRO A 132 -3.30 7.13 -15.06
N ARG A 133 -3.49 5.82 -15.31
CA ARG A 133 -4.70 5.31 -15.97
C ARG A 133 -5.90 5.19 -15.05
N VAL A 134 -5.72 4.63 -13.87
CA VAL A 134 -6.84 4.28 -12.97
C VAL A 134 -6.88 5.13 -11.71
N ARG A 135 -5.74 5.58 -11.21
CA ARG A 135 -5.62 6.36 -9.97
C ARG A 135 -6.59 7.55 -9.88
N PRO A 136 -6.84 8.34 -10.94
CA PRO A 136 -7.78 9.47 -10.85
C PRO A 136 -9.23 9.07 -10.57
N ALA A 137 -9.62 7.82 -10.90
CA ALA A 137 -10.96 7.29 -10.68
C ALA A 137 -11.09 6.50 -9.38
N LEU A 138 -9.97 6.22 -8.70
CA LEU A 138 -9.98 5.44 -7.46
C LEU A 138 -10.54 6.27 -6.30
N LYS A 139 -11.32 5.59 -5.44
CA LYS A 139 -11.84 6.17 -4.20
C LYS A 139 -11.46 5.25 -3.04
N PRO A 140 -10.87 5.79 -1.95
CA PRO A 140 -10.62 5.03 -0.75
C PRO A 140 -11.88 4.30 -0.26
N VAL A 141 -11.78 3.00 0.02
CA VAL A 141 -12.91 2.20 0.49
C VAL A 141 -12.87 1.95 2.00
N MET A 142 -11.72 2.20 2.63
CA MET A 142 -11.56 2.02 4.08
C MET A 142 -11.80 3.33 4.82
N THR A 143 -12.67 3.29 5.83
CA THR A 143 -12.80 4.34 6.82
C THR A 143 -12.46 3.77 8.19
N TRP A 144 -11.49 4.39 8.88
CA TRP A 144 -11.10 4.05 10.23
C TRP A 144 -11.52 5.16 11.18
N LYS A 145 -12.31 4.81 12.18
CA LYS A 145 -12.95 5.78 13.10
C LYS A 145 -12.68 5.42 14.55
N THR A 146 -12.76 6.43 15.39
CA THR A 146 -12.80 6.32 16.84
C THR A 146 -13.76 7.37 17.41
N ARG A 147 -13.76 7.54 18.73
CA ARG A 147 -14.55 8.58 19.42
C ARG A 147 -13.70 9.35 20.39
N VAL A 148 -14.09 10.58 20.66
CA VAL A 148 -13.48 11.39 21.71
C VAL A 148 -13.72 10.71 23.07
N LEU A 149 -12.64 10.41 23.80
CA LEU A 149 -12.67 9.80 25.12
C LEU A 149 -12.75 10.84 26.24
N ASP A 150 -12.03 11.95 26.08
CA ASP A 150 -11.97 13.04 27.05
C ASP A 150 -11.69 14.37 26.34
N VAL A 151 -12.05 15.48 26.98
CA VAL A 151 -11.73 16.84 26.50
C VAL A 151 -11.16 17.63 27.69
N ARG A 152 -10.04 18.32 27.46
CA ARG A 152 -9.37 19.12 28.49
C ARG A 152 -8.81 20.41 27.93
N ASP A 153 -8.80 21.43 28.79
CA ASP A 153 -8.12 22.68 28.49
C ASP A 153 -6.68 22.60 29.02
N VAL A 154 -5.74 23.19 28.27
CA VAL A 154 -4.35 23.39 28.68
C VAL A 154 -3.98 24.86 28.52
N THR A 155 -3.14 25.36 29.44
CA THR A 155 -2.71 26.76 29.45
C THR A 155 -1.36 26.92 28.74
N ALA A 156 -1.00 28.16 28.42
CA ALA A 156 0.30 28.47 27.83
C ALA A 156 1.44 27.96 28.71
N GLY A 157 2.42 27.32 28.11
CA GLY A 157 3.59 26.74 28.77
C GLY A 157 3.39 25.31 29.28
N GLU A 158 2.18 24.78 29.31
CA GLU A 158 1.96 23.36 29.63
C GLU A 158 2.42 22.45 28.54
N THR A 159 2.97 21.30 28.91
CA THR A 159 3.53 20.31 27.97
C THR A 159 2.55 19.17 27.74
N VAL A 160 2.57 18.58 26.54
CA VAL A 160 1.69 17.48 26.14
C VAL A 160 2.51 16.27 25.68
N GLY A 161 2.19 15.11 26.25
CA GLY A 161 2.74 13.82 25.84
C GLY A 161 4.12 13.51 26.42
N TYR A 162 4.67 12.39 25.99
CA TYR A 162 5.95 11.87 26.48
C TYR A 162 7.13 12.81 26.17
N ASN A 163 8.02 12.94 27.14
CA ASN A 163 9.25 13.76 27.09
C ASN A 163 8.99 15.26 26.87
N ALA A 164 7.76 15.73 27.14
CA ALA A 164 7.41 17.15 27.00
C ALA A 164 7.90 17.75 25.66
N THR A 165 7.71 17.02 24.55
CA THR A 165 8.19 17.43 23.22
C THR A 165 7.28 18.42 22.50
N PHE A 166 6.15 18.72 23.11
CA PHE A 166 5.20 19.76 22.66
C PHE A 166 4.85 20.65 23.83
N THR A 167 4.95 21.94 23.64
CA THR A 167 4.60 22.98 24.62
C THR A 167 3.50 23.84 24.05
N ALA A 168 2.42 24.02 24.81
CA ALA A 168 1.31 24.88 24.41
C ALA A 168 1.77 26.34 24.33
N ALA A 169 1.74 26.94 23.15
CA ALA A 169 2.11 28.33 22.96
C ALA A 169 1.07 29.33 23.52
N GLY A 170 -0.15 28.87 23.72
CA GLY A 170 -1.29 29.62 24.28
C GLY A 170 -2.31 28.67 24.87
N PRO A 171 -3.45 29.18 25.38
CA PRO A 171 -4.55 28.33 25.79
C PRO A 171 -5.02 27.45 24.62
N MET A 172 -5.17 26.15 24.87
CA MET A 172 -5.62 25.16 23.90
C MET A 172 -6.70 24.28 24.50
N ARG A 173 -7.59 23.79 23.68
CA ARG A 173 -8.54 22.73 24.01
C ARG A 173 -8.14 21.45 23.27
N LEU A 174 -7.90 20.39 24.01
CA LEU A 174 -7.43 19.11 23.48
C LEU A 174 -8.48 18.04 23.68
N ALA A 175 -8.66 17.20 22.64
CA ALA A 175 -9.43 15.97 22.76
C ALA A 175 -8.47 14.77 22.85
N MET A 176 -8.82 13.82 23.73
CA MET A 176 -8.11 12.55 23.88
C MET A 176 -8.85 11.45 23.11
N LEU A 177 -8.12 10.70 22.33
CA LEU A 177 -8.62 9.60 21.51
C LEU A 177 -8.07 8.27 22.03
N PRO A 178 -8.92 7.22 22.22
CA PRO A 178 -8.49 5.89 22.64
C PRO A 178 -7.89 5.10 21.45
N VAL A 179 -6.85 5.63 20.83
CA VAL A 179 -6.14 5.04 19.72
C VAL A 179 -4.68 5.46 19.74
N GLY A 180 -3.78 4.54 19.43
CA GLY A 180 -2.36 4.80 19.39
C GLY A 180 -1.61 3.86 18.44
N TYR A 181 -0.30 3.72 18.63
CA TYR A 181 0.52 2.92 17.72
C TYR A 181 0.24 1.40 17.83
N ALA A 182 -0.32 0.91 18.92
CA ALA A 182 -0.74 -0.49 19.05
C ALA A 182 -1.94 -0.81 18.12
N ASP A 183 -2.73 0.21 17.78
CA ASP A 183 -3.91 0.09 16.92
C ASP A 183 -3.58 0.36 15.46
N GLY A 184 -2.35 0.80 15.16
CA GLY A 184 -1.87 1.09 13.82
C GLY A 184 -1.70 2.57 13.49
N LEU A 185 -1.99 3.49 14.43
CA LEU A 185 -1.71 4.92 14.21
C LEU A 185 -0.21 5.17 14.34
N ARG A 186 0.43 5.50 13.22
CA ARG A 186 1.90 5.62 13.13
C ARG A 186 2.42 6.67 14.11
N ARG A 187 3.43 6.28 14.91
CA ARG A 187 4.06 7.17 15.89
C ARG A 187 4.79 8.36 15.25
N GLU A 188 5.20 8.22 13.99
CA GLU A 188 5.81 9.26 13.18
C GLU A 188 4.86 10.43 12.89
N LEU A 189 3.55 10.23 13.06
CA LEU A 189 2.53 11.28 12.97
C LEU A 189 2.48 12.20 14.21
N SER A 190 3.28 11.93 15.22
CA SER A 190 3.41 12.79 16.40
C SER A 190 3.87 14.20 16.04
N SER A 191 3.36 15.22 16.71
CA SER A 191 3.93 16.57 16.63
C SER A 191 4.93 16.84 17.74
N THR A 192 5.77 17.82 17.52
CA THR A 192 6.70 18.40 18.51
C THR A 192 6.80 19.90 18.26
N ASP A 193 7.45 20.64 19.15
CA ASP A 193 7.70 22.07 18.95
C ASP A 193 8.48 22.35 17.64
N ALA A 194 9.26 21.36 17.16
CA ALA A 194 10.07 21.48 15.96
C ALA A 194 9.43 20.93 14.67
N LYS A 195 8.35 20.12 14.80
CA LYS A 195 7.75 19.43 13.65
C LYS A 195 6.23 19.33 13.80
N PRO A 196 5.45 19.79 12.80
CA PRO A 196 4.02 19.53 12.77
C PRO A 196 3.75 18.03 12.66
N GLY A 197 2.67 17.57 13.28
CA GLY A 197 2.21 16.19 13.21
C GLY A 197 1.22 15.93 12.09
N GLY A 198 0.61 14.74 12.14
CA GLY A 198 -0.55 14.39 11.36
C GLY A 198 -1.83 15.06 11.90
N TRP A 199 -2.94 14.70 11.31
CA TRP A 199 -4.26 15.18 11.75
C TRP A 199 -5.31 14.07 11.65
N VAL A 200 -6.42 14.31 12.29
CA VAL A 200 -7.67 13.55 12.19
C VAL A 200 -8.79 14.48 11.79
N MET A 201 -9.99 13.94 11.49
CA MET A 201 -11.16 14.77 11.21
C MET A 201 -12.19 14.63 12.33
N ILE A 202 -12.72 15.76 12.81
CA ILE A 202 -13.80 15.84 13.78
C ILE A 202 -14.82 16.85 13.27
N GLY A 203 -16.09 16.44 13.14
CA GLY A 203 -17.12 17.33 12.59
C GLY A 203 -16.81 17.88 11.19
N GLY A 204 -16.06 17.15 10.38
CA GLY A 204 -15.62 17.60 9.03
C GLY A 204 -14.45 18.58 9.03
N GLN A 205 -13.84 18.88 10.18
CA GLN A 205 -12.72 19.79 10.32
C GLN A 205 -11.46 19.05 10.75
N ARG A 206 -10.27 19.56 10.38
CA ARG A 206 -8.99 18.98 10.76
C ARG A 206 -8.65 19.32 12.21
N ALA A 207 -8.34 18.28 13.00
CA ALA A 207 -7.78 18.38 14.31
C ALA A 207 -6.34 17.84 14.31
N GLY A 208 -5.36 18.70 14.55
CA GLY A 208 -3.94 18.34 14.53
C GLY A 208 -3.57 17.43 15.69
N ILE A 209 -2.75 16.43 15.46
CA ILE A 209 -2.16 15.59 16.52
C ILE A 209 -1.17 16.42 17.32
N VAL A 210 -1.28 16.37 18.64
CA VAL A 210 -0.49 17.17 19.59
C VAL A 210 0.37 16.25 20.45
N GLY A 211 1.66 16.52 20.50
CA GLY A 211 2.64 15.74 21.24
C GLY A 211 2.85 14.34 20.67
N ARG A 212 3.43 13.46 21.47
CA ARG A 212 3.74 12.09 21.04
C ARG A 212 2.55 11.16 21.14
N ILE A 213 2.26 10.42 20.07
CA ILE A 213 1.29 9.32 20.08
C ILE A 213 1.80 8.24 21.05
N SER A 214 0.92 7.81 21.94
CA SER A 214 1.15 6.75 22.93
C SER A 214 0.76 5.39 22.38
N MET A 215 0.87 4.33 23.19
CA MET A 215 0.50 2.98 22.79
C MET A 215 -0.97 2.92 22.33
N ASN A 216 -1.89 3.49 23.08
CA ASN A 216 -3.34 3.46 22.88
C ASN A 216 -4.04 4.80 23.13
N LEU A 217 -3.32 5.90 23.19
CA LEU A 217 -3.90 7.24 23.35
C LEU A 217 -3.21 8.24 22.41
N THR A 218 -4.00 9.16 21.88
CA THR A 218 -3.55 10.28 21.07
C THR A 218 -4.26 11.55 21.48
N MET A 219 -3.54 12.65 21.58
CA MET A 219 -4.09 13.98 21.83
C MET A 219 -4.22 14.73 20.51
N VAL A 220 -5.32 15.44 20.33
CA VAL A 220 -5.55 16.29 19.15
C VAL A 220 -6.04 17.68 19.57
N ASP A 221 -5.61 18.69 18.81
CA ASP A 221 -6.05 20.08 19.05
C ASP A 221 -7.44 20.32 18.45
N VAL A 222 -8.38 20.68 19.30
CA VAL A 222 -9.76 21.02 18.94
C VAL A 222 -10.10 22.47 19.28
N SER A 223 -9.12 23.31 19.54
CA SER A 223 -9.32 24.72 19.90
C SER A 223 -10.14 25.50 18.86
N GLY A 224 -9.96 25.16 17.58
CA GLY A 224 -10.70 25.79 16.47
C GLY A 224 -12.01 25.09 16.08
N ILE A 225 -12.42 24.05 16.81
CA ILE A 225 -13.61 23.25 16.48
C ILE A 225 -14.65 23.41 17.61
N GLU A 226 -15.71 24.14 17.34
CA GLU A 226 -16.73 24.42 18.34
C GLU A 226 -17.52 23.16 18.73
N GLY A 227 -17.88 23.06 20.00
CA GLY A 227 -18.84 22.08 20.51
C GLY A 227 -18.32 20.65 20.62
N VAL A 228 -17.02 20.39 20.45
CA VAL A 228 -16.44 19.04 20.62
C VAL A 228 -16.64 18.55 22.03
N ARG A 229 -17.15 17.31 22.16
CA ARG A 229 -17.48 16.65 23.43
C ARG A 229 -17.15 15.15 23.39
N ILE A 230 -17.11 14.55 24.56
CA ILE A 230 -16.94 13.10 24.73
C ILE A 230 -18.00 12.35 23.91
N GLY A 231 -17.57 11.32 23.19
CA GLY A 231 -18.41 10.49 22.34
C GLY A 231 -18.49 10.93 20.87
N ASP A 232 -18.05 12.14 20.54
CA ASP A 232 -18.05 12.61 19.16
C ASP A 232 -17.18 11.72 18.26
N GLU A 233 -17.65 11.49 17.04
CA GLU A 233 -16.94 10.67 16.07
C GLU A 233 -15.69 11.37 15.55
N VAL A 234 -14.63 10.60 15.43
CA VAL A 234 -13.33 11.03 14.88
C VAL A 234 -12.95 10.11 13.73
N VAL A 235 -12.63 10.67 12.58
CA VAL A 235 -12.13 9.93 11.41
C VAL A 235 -10.61 9.98 11.43
N LEU A 236 -9.99 8.80 11.53
CA LEU A 236 -8.53 8.60 11.51
C LEU A 236 -8.03 8.34 10.09
N LEU A 237 -8.82 7.64 9.28
CA LEU A 237 -8.65 7.49 7.83
C LEU A 237 -10.02 7.57 7.17
N GLY A 238 -10.12 8.29 6.07
CA GLY A 238 -11.37 8.51 5.32
C GLY A 238 -11.39 9.89 4.67
N ASP A 239 -12.59 10.48 4.58
CA ASP A 239 -12.75 11.80 3.99
C ASP A 239 -11.97 12.86 4.77
N GLY A 240 -11.12 13.62 4.06
CA GLY A 240 -10.29 14.69 4.62
C GLY A 240 -8.97 14.23 5.25
N VAL A 241 -8.74 12.91 5.41
CA VAL A 241 -7.50 12.33 5.90
C VAL A 241 -7.27 10.96 5.28
N THR A 242 -6.35 10.87 4.32
CA THR A 242 -6.11 9.65 3.52
C THR A 242 -4.90 8.86 4.03
N ALA A 243 -4.79 7.59 3.61
CA ALA A 243 -3.60 6.80 3.86
C ALA A 243 -2.34 7.40 3.17
N ASP A 244 -2.51 8.08 2.04
CA ASP A 244 -1.41 8.80 1.37
C ASP A 244 -0.95 10.01 2.20
N ASP A 245 -1.85 10.73 2.88
CA ASP A 245 -1.49 11.83 3.79
C ASP A 245 -0.66 11.32 4.95
N HIS A 246 -1.11 10.25 5.61
CA HIS A 246 -0.36 9.64 6.71
C HIS A 246 0.97 9.06 6.24
N ALA A 247 1.00 8.38 5.10
CA ALA A 247 2.22 7.82 4.53
C ALA A 247 3.27 8.90 4.25
N ARG A 248 2.88 9.99 3.62
CA ARG A 248 3.76 11.14 3.31
C ARG A 248 4.37 11.74 4.58
N LEU A 249 3.58 11.90 5.65
CA LEU A 249 4.04 12.46 6.92
C LEU A 249 4.91 11.48 7.71
N ALA A 250 4.63 10.19 7.61
CA ALA A 250 5.37 9.13 8.28
C ALA A 250 6.63 8.67 7.52
N GLY A 251 6.84 9.15 6.27
CA GLY A 251 7.97 8.74 5.44
C GLY A 251 7.85 7.30 4.93
N THR A 252 6.64 6.86 4.61
CA THR A 252 6.32 5.51 4.15
C THR A 252 5.33 5.52 2.98
N ILE A 253 4.67 4.40 2.71
CA ILE A 253 3.69 4.22 1.63
C ILE A 253 2.31 3.85 2.19
N SER A 254 1.25 4.17 1.43
CA SER A 254 -0.14 3.90 1.83
C SER A 254 -0.42 2.41 2.13
N TYR A 255 0.31 1.49 1.51
CA TYR A 255 0.26 0.05 1.84
C TYR A 255 0.53 -0.22 3.33
N GLU A 256 1.59 0.38 3.88
CA GLU A 256 1.98 0.16 5.27
C GLU A 256 0.96 0.77 6.24
N ILE A 257 0.40 1.94 5.87
CA ILE A 257 -0.66 2.57 6.66
C ILE A 257 -1.89 1.66 6.73
N LEU A 258 -2.38 1.17 5.56
CA LEU A 258 -3.57 0.33 5.49
C LEU A 258 -3.38 -1.03 6.18
N CYS A 259 -2.22 -1.66 5.99
CA CYS A 259 -1.90 -2.94 6.63
C CYS A 259 -1.66 -2.81 8.13
N GLY A 260 -1.33 -1.63 8.62
CA GLY A 260 -1.08 -1.35 10.03
C GLY A 260 -2.35 -1.23 10.87
N VAL A 261 -3.49 -0.90 10.26
CA VAL A 261 -4.76 -0.73 10.99
C VAL A 261 -5.19 -2.06 11.62
N ARG A 262 -5.43 -2.05 12.91
CA ARG A 262 -5.94 -3.18 13.67
C ARG A 262 -7.36 -2.85 14.13
N ALA A 263 -8.30 -3.71 13.82
CA ALA A 263 -9.61 -3.68 14.45
C ALA A 263 -9.46 -4.23 15.87
N GLY A 264 -9.83 -3.43 16.86
CA GLY A 264 -9.89 -3.85 18.25
C GLY A 264 -11.07 -4.80 18.51
#